data_caa3cf5725a29f81a4c3f3b85141983b
#
_entry.id   caa3cf5725a29f81a4c3f3b85141983b
#
_cell.length_a   1.000
_cell.length_b   1.000
_cell.length_c   1.000
_cell.angle_alpha   90.00
_cell.angle_beta   90.00
_cell.angle_gamma   90.00
#
_symmetry.space_group_name_H-M   'P 1'
#
loop_
_entity.id
_entity.type
_entity.pdbx_description
1 polymer ?
#
loop_
_entity_poly.entity_id
_entity_poly.type
_entity_poly.pdbx_seq_one_letter_code
_entity_poly.pdbx_strand_id
1 'polypeptide(L)'
;MIEIRHQTVLGAGTVRSAYDAFYRQRKLLMRDSFYLWLLELAQPQAGELLVDVACGNGRLVELAARRGINALGFDLSFEGIQAAAAETQGASWVVGNGQTIPFPDACADIVLSIGSLEHYDQPTQGARELARILRPRGRAVILLPNAFGLLGNMRYVLRHGEVFDDDQPQQRYATRRTWEAMLRRGGLAVEGVVPFNEFNAPRTPRDTVWTVTRPQKFVKAAIGRVTPLNWANHFVFLCGRAAQPDPAHYPMLAYP
;
A
#
# COMPACT_ATOMS: atom_id res chain seq x y z
N MET A 1 -1.16 -6.47 -16.86
CA MET A 1 -1.68 -6.68 -15.49
C MET A 1 -2.09 -8.14 -15.37
N ILE A 2 -1.65 -8.82 -14.33
CA ILE A 2 -2.09 -10.17 -13.95
C ILE A 2 -3.14 -9.98 -12.87
N GLU A 3 -4.25 -10.69 -12.95
CA GLU A 3 -5.34 -10.61 -11.98
C GLU A 3 -5.73 -12.03 -11.53
N ILE A 4 -5.82 -12.23 -10.22
CA ILE A 4 -6.32 -13.44 -9.57
C ILE A 4 -7.61 -13.06 -8.86
N ARG A 5 -8.69 -13.80 -9.10
CA ARG A 5 -9.98 -13.61 -8.41
C ARG A 5 -10.45 -14.94 -7.84
N HIS A 6 -10.73 -14.95 -6.56
CA HIS A 6 -11.41 -16.08 -5.94
C HIS A 6 -12.93 -15.96 -6.19
N GLN A 7 -13.51 -16.93 -6.86
CA GLN A 7 -14.91 -16.92 -7.33
C GLN A 7 -15.97 -16.82 -6.21
N THR A 8 -15.59 -17.00 -4.96
CA THR A 8 -16.50 -16.99 -3.80
C THR A 8 -16.91 -15.58 -3.35
N VAL A 9 -16.37 -14.53 -3.97
CA VAL A 9 -16.55 -13.15 -3.50
C VAL A 9 -17.25 -12.30 -4.58
N LEU A 10 -18.58 -12.40 -4.65
CA LEU A 10 -19.40 -11.58 -5.54
C LEU A 10 -20.26 -10.61 -4.70
N GLY A 11 -19.88 -9.33 -4.68
CA GLY A 11 -20.63 -8.23 -4.03
C GLY A 11 -19.90 -7.59 -2.83
N ALA A 12 -20.17 -6.31 -2.59
CA ALA A 12 -19.48 -5.50 -1.56
C ALA A 12 -19.63 -6.06 -0.13
N GLY A 13 -20.79 -6.66 0.19
CA GLY A 13 -21.00 -7.32 1.49
C GLY A 13 -20.11 -8.54 1.69
N THR A 14 -19.91 -9.33 0.64
CA THR A 14 -19.10 -10.55 0.66
C THR A 14 -17.61 -10.21 0.75
N VAL A 15 -17.12 -9.17 0.07
CA VAL A 15 -15.74 -8.69 0.17
C VAL A 15 -15.44 -8.24 1.60
N ARG A 16 -16.32 -7.44 2.20
CA ARG A 16 -16.18 -7.01 3.59
C ARG A 16 -16.12 -8.20 4.55
N SER A 17 -17.05 -9.16 4.40
CA SER A 17 -17.08 -10.35 5.26
C SER A 17 -15.81 -11.19 5.14
N ALA A 18 -15.23 -11.27 3.94
CA ALA A 18 -13.96 -11.97 3.73
C ALA A 18 -12.80 -11.27 4.45
N TYR A 19 -12.71 -9.93 4.39
CA TYR A 19 -11.70 -9.17 5.14
C TYR A 19 -11.92 -9.22 6.64
N ASP A 20 -13.16 -9.15 7.13
CA ASP A 20 -13.45 -9.33 8.56
C ASP A 20 -13.00 -10.72 9.06
N ALA A 21 -13.26 -11.78 8.30
CA ALA A 21 -12.77 -13.13 8.62
C ALA A 21 -11.23 -13.20 8.57
N PHE A 22 -10.61 -12.57 7.59
CA PHE A 22 -9.17 -12.51 7.43
C PHE A 22 -8.49 -11.84 8.64
N TYR A 23 -8.97 -10.66 9.07
CA TYR A 23 -8.39 -9.93 10.20
C TYR A 23 -8.67 -10.58 11.57
N ARG A 24 -9.75 -11.35 11.71
CA ARG A 24 -9.97 -12.20 12.89
C ARG A 24 -8.93 -13.31 13.03
N GLN A 25 -8.48 -13.86 11.90
CA GLN A 25 -7.58 -15.03 11.89
C GLN A 25 -6.11 -14.66 11.74
N ARG A 26 -5.80 -13.57 11.05
CA ARG A 26 -4.43 -13.17 10.68
C ARG A 26 -4.19 -11.70 11.00
N LYS A 27 -3.09 -11.42 11.68
CA LYS A 27 -2.54 -10.06 11.72
C LYS A 27 -1.52 -9.93 10.59
N LEU A 28 -1.87 -9.24 9.50
CA LEU A 28 -0.91 -8.83 8.49
C LEU A 28 -0.05 -7.71 9.06
N LEU A 29 1.00 -8.09 9.76
CA LEU A 29 1.92 -7.13 10.34
C LEU A 29 3.30 -7.30 9.72
N MET A 30 3.74 -6.27 9.03
CA MET A 30 5.14 -6.09 8.70
C MET A 30 5.91 -5.65 9.97
N ARG A 31 7.24 -5.67 9.93
CA ARG A 31 8.06 -5.16 11.03
C ARG A 31 7.91 -3.64 11.17
N ASP A 32 8.03 -3.13 12.37
CA ASP A 32 7.94 -1.69 12.66
C ASP A 32 8.86 -0.85 11.77
N SER A 33 10.06 -1.34 11.49
CA SER A 33 11.02 -0.67 10.59
C SER A 33 10.49 -0.43 9.18
N PHE A 34 9.54 -1.23 8.70
CA PHE A 34 8.87 -1.00 7.41
C PHE A 34 7.93 0.22 7.50
N TYR A 35 7.06 0.25 8.49
CA TYR A 35 6.13 1.37 8.68
C TYR A 35 6.85 2.68 8.99
N LEU A 36 7.92 2.61 9.80
CA LEU A 36 8.76 3.77 10.09
C LEU A 36 9.44 4.33 8.84
N TRP A 37 9.89 3.44 7.95
CA TRP A 37 10.44 3.84 6.66
C TRP A 37 9.39 4.51 5.77
N LEU A 38 8.15 4.03 5.75
CA LEU A 38 7.06 4.68 5.01
C LEU A 38 6.75 6.08 5.58
N LEU A 39 6.76 6.24 6.91
CA LEU A 39 6.61 7.55 7.54
C LEU A 39 7.77 8.49 7.19
N GLU A 40 9.01 8.00 7.10
CA GLU A 40 10.16 8.79 6.62
C GLU A 40 9.97 9.25 5.17
N LEU A 41 9.42 8.40 4.30
CA LEU A 41 9.09 8.79 2.91
C LEU A 41 7.96 9.81 2.85
N ALA A 42 6.97 9.68 3.72
CA ALA A 42 5.83 10.60 3.80
C ALA A 42 6.19 11.96 4.42
N GLN A 43 7.27 12.04 5.24
CA GLN A 43 7.79 13.26 5.88
C GLN A 43 6.71 14.10 6.60
N PRO A 44 5.92 13.52 7.52
CA PRO A 44 4.84 14.25 8.19
C PRO A 44 5.39 15.43 9.01
N GLN A 45 4.71 16.57 8.92
CA GLN A 45 5.02 17.77 9.66
C GLN A 45 4.02 17.98 10.79
N ALA A 46 4.38 18.80 11.79
CA ALA A 46 3.50 19.13 12.90
C ALA A 46 2.21 19.79 12.39
N GLY A 47 1.05 19.32 12.87
CA GLY A 47 -0.26 19.84 12.49
C GLY A 47 -0.85 19.25 11.20
N GLU A 48 -0.10 18.48 10.43
CA GLU A 48 -0.61 17.78 9.24
C GLU A 48 -1.50 16.59 9.61
N LEU A 49 -2.55 16.36 8.83
CA LEU A 49 -3.40 15.18 8.91
C LEU A 49 -2.88 14.09 7.97
N LEU A 50 -2.51 12.95 8.55
CA LEU A 50 -2.18 11.73 7.84
C LEU A 50 -3.38 10.79 7.82
N VAL A 51 -3.78 10.33 6.64
CA VAL A 51 -4.83 9.32 6.44
C VAL A 51 -4.22 8.06 5.84
N ASP A 52 -4.33 6.93 6.53
CA ASP A 52 -3.93 5.61 6.03
C ASP A 52 -5.17 4.88 5.53
N VAL A 53 -5.28 4.74 4.21
CA VAL A 53 -6.43 4.13 3.52
C VAL A 53 -6.17 2.64 3.30
N ALA A 54 -7.07 1.81 3.79
CA ALA A 54 -6.95 0.36 3.97
C ALA A 54 -5.84 0.03 4.99
N CYS A 55 -5.95 0.63 6.17
CA CYS A 55 -4.95 0.56 7.24
C CYS A 55 -4.89 -0.80 7.96
N GLY A 56 -5.82 -1.72 7.68
CA GLY A 56 -5.93 -3.02 8.32
C GLY A 56 -5.95 -2.94 9.85
N ASN A 57 -4.99 -3.57 10.50
CA ASN A 57 -4.83 -3.55 11.97
C ASN A 57 -4.20 -2.24 12.50
N GLY A 58 -4.05 -1.20 11.66
CA GLY A 58 -3.69 0.15 12.09
C GLY A 58 -2.25 0.35 12.58
N ARG A 59 -1.32 -0.57 12.34
CA ARG A 59 0.04 -0.48 12.88
C ARG A 59 0.80 0.78 12.45
N LEU A 60 0.63 1.22 11.21
CA LEU A 60 1.24 2.45 10.72
C LEU A 60 0.66 3.67 11.44
N VAL A 61 -0.66 3.73 11.57
CA VAL A 61 -1.38 4.80 12.26
C VAL A 61 -0.96 4.87 13.73
N GLU A 62 -0.85 3.71 14.41
CA GLU A 62 -0.36 3.62 15.78
C GLU A 62 1.05 4.22 15.92
N LEU A 63 1.97 3.84 15.04
CA LEU A 63 3.35 4.34 15.06
C LEU A 63 3.43 5.84 14.75
N ALA A 64 2.52 6.36 13.92
CA ALA A 64 2.37 7.79 13.65
C ALA A 64 1.85 8.54 14.88
N ALA A 65 0.76 8.07 15.47
CA ALA A 65 0.15 8.67 16.67
C ALA A 65 1.13 8.72 17.85
N ARG A 66 1.90 7.65 18.10
CA ARG A 66 2.95 7.62 19.12
C ARG A 66 4.06 8.65 18.90
N ARG A 67 4.19 9.22 17.70
CA ARG A 67 5.12 10.30 17.34
C ARG A 67 4.47 11.68 17.35
N GLY A 68 3.23 11.77 17.84
CA GLY A 68 2.48 13.03 17.87
C GLY A 68 1.95 13.47 16.51
N ILE A 69 1.93 12.58 15.50
CA ILE A 69 1.35 12.86 14.19
C ILE A 69 -0.17 12.69 14.31
N ASN A 70 -0.94 13.68 13.82
CA ASN A 70 -2.39 13.56 13.71
C ASN A 70 -2.73 12.52 12.63
N ALA A 71 -3.13 11.33 13.04
CA ALA A 71 -3.31 10.19 12.15
C ALA A 71 -4.72 9.60 12.22
N LEU A 72 -5.25 9.23 11.05
CA LEU A 72 -6.54 8.58 10.87
C LEU A 72 -6.37 7.29 10.09
N GLY A 73 -6.87 6.19 10.63
CA GLY A 73 -6.98 4.90 9.95
C GLY A 73 -8.36 4.71 9.34
N PHE A 74 -8.38 4.26 8.10
CA PHE A 74 -9.60 3.99 7.34
C PHE A 74 -9.50 2.61 6.70
N ASP A 75 -10.47 1.73 6.96
CA ASP A 75 -10.49 0.38 6.39
C ASP A 75 -11.91 -0.12 6.12
N LEU A 76 -12.05 -1.07 5.20
CA LEU A 76 -13.32 -1.73 4.90
C LEU A 76 -13.74 -2.66 6.04
N SER A 77 -12.79 -3.30 6.73
CA SER A 77 -13.04 -4.26 7.80
C SER A 77 -13.39 -3.56 9.12
N PHE A 78 -14.54 -3.89 9.65
CA PHE A 78 -14.95 -3.47 11.00
C PHE A 78 -14.05 -4.12 12.06
N GLU A 79 -13.74 -5.40 11.90
CA GLU A 79 -12.91 -6.18 12.84
C GLU A 79 -11.47 -5.60 12.92
N GLY A 80 -10.90 -5.25 11.76
CA GLY A 80 -9.59 -4.60 11.68
C GLY A 80 -9.56 -3.27 12.44
N ILE A 81 -10.54 -2.40 12.17
CA ILE A 81 -10.68 -1.09 12.82
C ILE A 81 -10.94 -1.23 14.33
N GLN A 82 -11.81 -2.16 14.74
CA GLN A 82 -12.10 -2.39 16.15
C GLN A 82 -10.84 -2.82 16.92
N ALA A 83 -10.06 -3.74 16.35
CA ALA A 83 -8.80 -4.19 16.93
C ALA A 83 -7.78 -3.04 17.03
N ALA A 84 -7.65 -2.23 15.97
CA ALA A 84 -6.76 -1.08 15.94
C ALA A 84 -7.14 -0.03 16.98
N ALA A 85 -8.43 0.30 17.10
CA ALA A 85 -8.94 1.27 18.06
C ALA A 85 -8.74 0.83 19.52
N ALA A 86 -8.84 -0.47 19.79
CA ALA A 86 -8.62 -1.02 21.13
C ALA A 86 -7.14 -0.96 21.56
N GLU A 87 -6.21 -1.06 20.63
CA GLU A 87 -4.76 -1.08 20.89
C GLU A 87 -4.10 0.31 20.81
N THR A 88 -4.76 1.33 20.23
CA THR A 88 -4.14 2.63 19.93
C THR A 88 -4.91 3.80 20.51
N GLN A 89 -4.22 4.64 21.28
CA GLN A 89 -4.71 5.93 21.74
C GLN A 89 -4.17 7.06 20.83
N GLY A 90 -4.92 8.17 20.73
CA GLY A 90 -4.48 9.38 20.02
C GLY A 90 -4.58 9.29 18.49
N ALA A 91 -5.31 8.32 17.95
CA ALA A 91 -5.66 8.21 16.54
C ALA A 91 -7.17 8.17 16.34
N SER A 92 -7.62 8.51 15.13
CA SER A 92 -9.01 8.39 14.69
C SER A 92 -9.18 7.18 13.78
N TRP A 93 -10.38 6.57 13.82
CA TRP A 93 -10.65 5.34 13.09
C TRP A 93 -12.01 5.40 12.40
N VAL A 94 -12.07 5.03 11.13
CA VAL A 94 -13.29 5.05 10.32
C VAL A 94 -13.40 3.78 9.48
N VAL A 95 -14.58 3.19 9.45
CA VAL A 95 -14.90 2.03 8.60
C VAL A 95 -15.53 2.49 7.31
N GLY A 96 -15.02 2.04 6.16
CA GLY A 96 -15.60 2.40 4.87
C GLY A 96 -14.87 1.80 3.67
N ASN A 97 -15.41 2.04 2.48
CA ASN A 97 -14.87 1.52 1.23
C ASN A 97 -13.91 2.54 0.60
N GLY A 98 -12.66 2.15 0.35
CA GLY A 98 -11.63 2.99 -0.29
C GLY A 98 -11.94 3.43 -1.73
N GLN A 99 -13.00 2.91 -2.34
CA GLN A 99 -13.50 3.35 -3.64
C GLN A 99 -14.60 4.42 -3.55
N THR A 100 -15.07 4.74 -2.31
CA THR A 100 -16.08 5.76 -2.00
C THR A 100 -15.82 6.31 -0.60
N ILE A 101 -14.72 7.05 -0.44
CA ILE A 101 -14.26 7.55 0.86
C ILE A 101 -15.18 8.66 1.36
N PRO A 102 -15.78 8.57 2.56
CA PRO A 102 -16.77 9.53 3.08
C PRO A 102 -16.11 10.78 3.70
N PHE A 103 -15.01 11.25 3.11
CA PHE A 103 -14.30 12.44 3.57
C PHE A 103 -14.45 13.58 2.56
N PRO A 104 -14.39 14.85 3.02
CA PRO A 104 -14.40 16.01 2.14
C PRO A 104 -13.20 16.00 1.17
N ASP A 105 -13.35 16.71 0.07
CA ASP A 105 -12.24 16.99 -0.85
C ASP A 105 -11.14 17.77 -0.14
N ALA A 106 -9.90 17.50 -0.49
CA ALA A 106 -8.73 18.23 0.00
C ALA A 106 -8.65 18.35 1.54
N CYS A 107 -9.00 17.30 2.27
CA CYS A 107 -8.96 17.28 3.72
C CYS A 107 -7.65 16.76 4.32
N ALA A 108 -6.91 15.90 3.61
CA ALA A 108 -5.70 15.25 4.08
C ALA A 108 -4.42 15.90 3.52
N ASP A 109 -3.42 16.10 4.37
CA ASP A 109 -2.09 16.56 3.96
C ASP A 109 -1.24 15.40 3.45
N ILE A 110 -1.44 14.22 4.05
CA ILE A 110 -0.73 12.98 3.68
C ILE A 110 -1.76 11.86 3.52
N VAL A 111 -1.65 11.12 2.43
CA VAL A 111 -2.46 9.92 2.18
C VAL A 111 -1.54 8.73 1.96
N LEU A 112 -1.77 7.67 2.71
CA LEU A 112 -1.07 6.40 2.55
C LEU A 112 -2.04 5.34 2.01
N SER A 113 -1.54 4.44 1.16
CA SER A 113 -2.27 3.27 0.64
C SER A 113 -1.26 2.17 0.39
N ILE A 114 -1.15 1.25 1.34
CA ILE A 114 -0.03 0.32 1.41
C ILE A 114 -0.50 -1.10 1.15
N GLY A 115 -0.34 -1.56 -0.10
CA GLY A 115 -0.77 -2.90 -0.49
C GLY A 115 -2.30 -3.04 -0.44
N SER A 116 -3.02 -2.14 -1.12
CA SER A 116 -4.48 -2.11 -1.05
C SER A 116 -5.16 -1.91 -2.40
N LEU A 117 -4.71 -0.97 -3.25
CA LEU A 117 -5.34 -0.69 -4.53
C LEU A 117 -5.40 -1.90 -5.48
N GLU A 118 -4.43 -2.81 -5.38
CA GLU A 118 -4.38 -4.07 -6.13
C GLU A 118 -5.55 -5.01 -5.80
N HIS A 119 -6.20 -4.81 -4.66
CA HIS A 119 -7.32 -5.61 -4.18
C HIS A 119 -8.70 -4.98 -4.46
N TYR A 120 -8.74 -3.75 -5.00
CA TYR A 120 -10.01 -3.07 -5.28
C TYR A 120 -10.64 -3.57 -6.57
N ASP A 121 -11.97 -3.64 -6.65
CA ASP A 121 -12.67 -3.95 -7.90
C ASP A 121 -12.32 -2.94 -9.00
N GLN A 122 -12.29 -1.67 -8.64
CA GLN A 122 -11.96 -0.55 -9.52
C GLN A 122 -10.75 0.23 -8.97
N PRO A 123 -9.51 -0.23 -9.17
CA PRO A 123 -8.33 0.40 -8.58
C PRO A 123 -8.12 1.85 -9.03
N THR A 124 -8.52 2.19 -10.26
CA THR A 124 -8.50 3.59 -10.73
C THR A 124 -9.49 4.46 -9.97
N GLN A 125 -10.64 3.93 -9.55
CA GLN A 125 -11.59 4.67 -8.71
C GLN A 125 -11.01 4.89 -7.31
N GLY A 126 -10.37 3.88 -6.72
CA GLY A 126 -9.63 4.05 -5.47
C GLY A 126 -8.57 5.15 -5.59
N ALA A 127 -7.77 5.15 -6.67
CA ALA A 127 -6.78 6.20 -6.91
C ALA A 127 -7.43 7.60 -7.04
N ARG A 128 -8.64 7.72 -7.65
CA ARG A 128 -9.40 8.99 -7.69
C ARG A 128 -9.80 9.48 -6.32
N GLU A 129 -10.24 8.59 -5.45
CA GLU A 129 -10.59 8.93 -4.08
C GLU A 129 -9.38 9.39 -3.28
N LEU A 130 -8.22 8.70 -3.41
CA LEU A 130 -6.97 9.15 -2.79
C LEU A 130 -6.59 10.55 -3.26
N ALA A 131 -6.66 10.82 -4.59
CA ALA A 131 -6.37 12.13 -5.15
C ALA A 131 -7.39 13.20 -4.71
N ARG A 132 -8.68 12.84 -4.58
CA ARG A 132 -9.74 13.76 -4.17
C ARG A 132 -9.56 14.26 -2.75
N ILE A 133 -9.29 13.34 -1.81
CA ILE A 133 -9.10 13.71 -0.39
C ILE A 133 -7.75 14.40 -0.13
N LEU A 134 -6.76 14.21 -1.01
CA LEU A 134 -5.43 14.82 -0.89
C LEU A 134 -5.51 16.32 -1.19
N ARG A 135 -4.92 17.14 -0.32
CA ARG A 135 -4.76 18.58 -0.53
C ARG A 135 -3.91 18.88 -1.77
N PRO A 136 -4.04 20.08 -2.40
CA PRO A 136 -3.27 20.43 -3.61
C PRO A 136 -1.74 20.33 -3.44
N ARG A 137 -1.23 20.55 -2.21
CA ARG A 137 0.21 20.42 -1.86
C ARG A 137 0.47 19.19 -0.99
N GLY A 138 -0.51 18.31 -0.89
CA GLY A 138 -0.40 17.08 -0.12
C GLY A 138 0.49 16.04 -0.79
N ARG A 139 0.88 15.04 -0.02
CA ARG A 139 1.77 13.95 -0.46
C ARG A 139 1.04 12.61 -0.30
N ALA A 140 1.16 11.74 -1.30
CA ALA A 140 0.68 10.37 -1.18
C ALA A 140 1.84 9.36 -1.30
N VAL A 141 1.82 8.32 -0.48
CA VAL A 141 2.75 7.19 -0.53
C VAL A 141 1.93 5.93 -0.78
N ILE A 142 2.18 5.29 -1.93
CA ILE A 142 1.36 4.16 -2.40
C ILE A 142 2.28 2.99 -2.70
N LEU A 143 2.05 1.84 -2.05
CA LEU A 143 2.80 0.61 -2.32
C LEU A 143 1.97 -0.32 -3.17
N LEU A 144 2.57 -0.81 -4.27
CA LEU A 144 1.92 -1.74 -5.21
C LEU A 144 2.88 -2.86 -5.63
N PRO A 145 2.37 -4.08 -5.84
CA PRO A 145 3.20 -5.23 -6.17
C PRO A 145 3.62 -5.25 -7.64
N ASN A 146 4.82 -5.76 -7.88
CA ASN A 146 5.37 -5.94 -9.22
C ASN A 146 5.09 -7.35 -9.75
N ALA A 147 4.55 -7.45 -10.96
CA ALA A 147 4.38 -8.74 -11.66
C ALA A 147 5.73 -9.47 -11.88
N PHE A 148 6.82 -8.73 -12.03
CA PHE A 148 8.15 -9.24 -12.36
C PHE A 148 9.18 -9.01 -11.25
N GLY A 149 8.73 -9.00 -9.98
CA GLY A 149 9.63 -8.92 -8.83
C GLY A 149 10.58 -10.12 -8.77
N LEU A 150 11.89 -9.86 -8.87
CA LEU A 150 12.92 -10.91 -9.01
C LEU A 150 12.93 -11.88 -7.81
N LEU A 151 12.87 -11.33 -6.58
CA LEU A 151 12.90 -12.11 -5.35
C LEU A 151 11.51 -12.53 -4.86
N GLY A 152 10.46 -12.05 -5.53
CA GLY A 152 9.05 -12.33 -5.29
C GLY A 152 8.46 -13.23 -6.37
N ASN A 153 7.57 -12.68 -7.20
CA ASN A 153 6.80 -13.42 -8.20
C ASN A 153 7.66 -14.23 -9.18
N MET A 154 8.73 -13.66 -9.73
CA MET A 154 9.57 -14.42 -10.68
C MET A 154 10.17 -15.67 -10.04
N ARG A 155 10.71 -15.53 -8.81
CA ARG A 155 11.22 -16.68 -8.07
C ARG A 155 10.12 -17.69 -7.75
N TYR A 156 8.91 -17.21 -7.42
CA TYR A 156 7.78 -18.08 -7.12
C TYR A 156 7.34 -18.87 -8.36
N VAL A 157 7.20 -18.19 -9.51
CA VAL A 157 6.86 -18.82 -10.80
C VAL A 157 7.93 -19.85 -11.20
N LEU A 158 9.22 -19.52 -11.09
CA LEU A 158 10.30 -20.46 -11.40
C LEU A 158 10.26 -21.72 -10.53
N ARG A 159 9.73 -21.65 -9.32
CA ARG A 159 9.69 -22.77 -8.38
C ARG A 159 8.39 -23.57 -8.43
N HIS A 160 7.26 -22.89 -8.67
CA HIS A 160 5.91 -23.46 -8.53
C HIS A 160 5.12 -23.49 -9.84
N GLY A 161 5.59 -22.78 -10.89
CA GLY A 161 4.91 -22.71 -12.19
C GLY A 161 3.72 -21.75 -12.24
N GLU A 162 3.42 -21.04 -11.14
CA GLU A 162 2.27 -20.14 -11.01
C GLU A 162 2.63 -18.84 -10.28
N VAL A 163 1.81 -17.81 -10.42
CA VAL A 163 1.97 -16.53 -9.73
C VAL A 163 1.58 -16.69 -8.26
N PHE A 164 2.27 -15.98 -7.37
CA PHE A 164 1.96 -16.00 -5.95
C PHE A 164 0.53 -15.52 -5.69
N ASP A 165 -0.22 -16.34 -4.97
CA ASP A 165 -1.56 -16.04 -4.47
C ASP A 165 -1.47 -15.86 -2.96
N ASP A 166 -2.01 -14.77 -2.44
CA ASP A 166 -2.00 -14.44 -1.02
C ASP A 166 -3.31 -14.80 -0.29
N ASP A 167 -4.18 -15.57 -0.97
CA ASP A 167 -5.50 -16.00 -0.49
C ASP A 167 -6.48 -14.82 -0.21
N GLN A 168 -6.19 -13.63 -0.75
CA GLN A 168 -7.13 -12.51 -0.64
C GLN A 168 -8.22 -12.59 -1.73
N PRO A 169 -9.40 -12.00 -1.54
CA PRO A 169 -10.52 -12.10 -2.49
C PRO A 169 -10.18 -11.73 -3.91
N GLN A 170 -9.28 -10.79 -4.07
CA GLN A 170 -8.77 -10.33 -5.36
C GLN A 170 -7.34 -9.85 -5.20
N GLN A 171 -6.48 -10.20 -6.15
CA GLN A 171 -5.09 -9.75 -6.20
C GLN A 171 -4.71 -9.36 -7.62
N ARG A 172 -3.97 -8.27 -7.77
CA ARG A 172 -3.40 -7.84 -9.06
C ARG A 172 -1.91 -7.60 -8.94
N TYR A 173 -1.22 -7.96 -10.00
CA TYR A 173 0.18 -7.67 -10.22
C TYR A 173 0.35 -6.92 -11.55
N ALA A 174 1.15 -5.86 -11.56
CA ALA A 174 1.41 -5.13 -12.80
C ALA A 174 2.86 -4.63 -12.85
N THR A 175 3.26 -4.15 -14.03
CA THR A 175 4.54 -3.46 -14.20
C THR A 175 4.45 -2.05 -13.62
N ARG A 176 5.59 -1.46 -13.32
CA ARG A 176 5.69 -0.07 -12.85
C ARG A 176 4.90 0.90 -13.74
N ARG A 177 5.09 0.85 -15.06
CA ARG A 177 4.38 1.76 -15.99
C ARG A 177 2.86 1.56 -16.01
N THR A 178 2.40 0.33 -15.84
CA THR A 178 0.95 0.05 -15.75
C THR A 178 0.34 0.68 -14.51
N TRP A 179 1.04 0.57 -13.36
CA TRP A 179 0.62 1.22 -12.13
C TRP A 179 0.69 2.75 -12.22
N GLU A 180 1.79 3.31 -12.75
CA GLU A 180 1.92 4.76 -12.98
C GLU A 180 0.75 5.30 -13.83
N ALA A 181 0.42 4.62 -14.93
CA ALA A 181 -0.69 5.01 -15.79
C ALA A 181 -2.04 4.95 -15.06
N MET A 182 -2.25 3.96 -14.20
CA MET A 182 -3.46 3.84 -13.38
C MET A 182 -3.56 4.98 -12.36
N LEU A 183 -2.46 5.28 -11.64
CA LEU A 183 -2.40 6.37 -10.66
C LEU A 183 -2.65 7.73 -11.32
N ARG A 184 -2.03 8.00 -12.47
CA ARG A 184 -2.24 9.24 -13.24
C ARG A 184 -3.69 9.40 -13.71
N ARG A 185 -4.30 8.33 -14.22
CA ARG A 185 -5.74 8.33 -14.57
C ARG A 185 -6.64 8.56 -13.36
N GLY A 186 -6.18 8.20 -12.17
CA GLY A 186 -6.82 8.52 -10.89
C GLY A 186 -6.61 9.96 -10.42
N GLY A 187 -5.85 10.81 -11.14
CA GLY A 187 -5.59 12.19 -10.74
C GLY A 187 -4.40 12.36 -9.78
N LEU A 188 -3.53 11.36 -9.69
CA LEU A 188 -2.28 11.45 -8.93
C LEU A 188 -1.10 11.75 -9.86
N ALA A 189 -0.25 12.69 -9.48
CA ALA A 189 1.01 12.98 -10.15
C ALA A 189 2.13 12.13 -9.54
N VAL A 190 2.65 11.15 -10.28
CA VAL A 190 3.79 10.34 -9.82
C VAL A 190 5.06 11.17 -9.94
N GLU A 191 5.67 11.52 -8.80
CA GLU A 191 6.87 12.35 -8.65
C GLU A 191 8.13 11.51 -8.47
N GLY A 192 7.98 10.32 -7.88
CA GLY A 192 9.08 9.40 -7.66
C GLY A 192 8.61 7.96 -7.44
N VAL A 193 9.53 7.01 -7.63
CA VAL A 193 9.27 5.59 -7.36
C VAL A 193 10.48 5.01 -6.62
N VAL A 194 10.22 4.39 -5.48
CA VAL A 194 11.24 3.74 -4.65
C VAL A 194 11.05 2.22 -4.71
N PRO A 195 12.11 1.44 -4.98
CA PRO A 195 12.03 -0.02 -4.96
C PRO A 195 11.87 -0.54 -3.53
N PHE A 196 11.02 -1.55 -3.33
CA PHE A 196 10.91 -2.26 -2.07
C PHE A 196 11.02 -3.77 -2.30
N ASN A 197 12.03 -4.39 -1.67
CA ASN A 197 12.36 -5.81 -1.78
C ASN A 197 12.17 -6.55 -0.45
N GLU A 198 11.13 -6.16 0.32
CA GLU A 198 10.76 -6.76 1.61
C GLU A 198 11.88 -6.73 2.68
N PHE A 199 12.83 -5.84 2.50
CA PHE A 199 13.88 -5.60 3.48
C PHE A 199 14.04 -4.10 3.77
N ASN A 200 13.89 -3.75 5.04
CA ASN A 200 14.20 -2.44 5.57
C ASN A 200 15.33 -2.56 6.60
N ALA A 201 16.21 -1.57 6.61
CA ALA A 201 17.18 -1.44 7.71
C ALA A 201 16.43 -1.37 9.04
N PRO A 202 16.95 -2.02 10.10
CA PRO A 202 16.30 -1.99 11.40
C PRO A 202 16.27 -0.57 11.97
N ARG A 203 15.11 -0.16 12.49
CA ARG A 203 14.85 1.15 13.12
C ARG A 203 14.42 1.02 14.58
N THR A 204 14.29 -0.21 15.05
CA THR A 204 13.95 -0.51 16.44
C THR A 204 14.90 -1.57 17.00
N PRO A 205 15.12 -1.60 18.33
CA PRO A 205 15.94 -2.65 18.96
C PRO A 205 15.44 -4.07 18.64
N ARG A 206 14.11 -4.27 18.64
CA ARG A 206 13.48 -5.55 18.29
C ARG A 206 13.80 -5.98 16.86
N ASP A 207 13.74 -5.06 15.91
CA ASP A 207 14.06 -5.34 14.52
C ASP A 207 15.55 -5.55 14.30
N THR A 208 16.41 -4.89 15.09
CA THR A 208 17.85 -5.13 15.09
C THR A 208 18.15 -6.56 15.50
N VAL A 209 17.62 -7.01 16.63
CA VAL A 209 17.78 -8.40 17.10
C VAL A 209 17.26 -9.39 16.06
N TRP A 210 16.06 -9.14 15.50
CA TRP A 210 15.47 -9.99 14.46
C TRP A 210 16.36 -10.08 13.22
N THR A 211 16.98 -8.99 12.82
CA THR A 211 17.85 -8.93 11.63
C THR A 211 19.16 -9.67 11.87
N VAL A 212 19.82 -9.41 13.00
CA VAL A 212 21.11 -10.03 13.35
C VAL A 212 21.00 -11.54 13.51
N THR A 213 19.88 -12.02 14.06
CA THR A 213 19.63 -13.47 14.25
C THR A 213 19.29 -14.21 12.94
N ARG A 214 19.21 -13.52 11.80
CA ARG A 214 18.83 -14.10 10.48
C ARG A 214 19.79 -13.67 9.37
N PRO A 215 21.03 -14.17 9.35
CA PRO A 215 22.07 -13.70 8.41
C PRO A 215 21.67 -13.87 6.94
N GLN A 216 20.82 -14.86 6.59
CA GLN A 216 20.29 -15.02 5.23
C GLN A 216 19.50 -13.80 4.75
N LYS A 217 18.99 -12.95 5.65
CA LYS A 217 18.29 -11.71 5.29
C LYS A 217 19.25 -10.62 4.80
N PHE A 218 20.49 -10.63 5.26
CA PHE A 218 21.51 -9.71 4.73
C PHE A 218 21.84 -9.99 3.26
N VAL A 219 21.88 -11.26 2.86
CA VAL A 219 22.09 -11.63 1.45
C VAL A 219 20.93 -11.12 0.60
N LYS A 220 19.67 -11.34 1.04
CA LYS A 220 18.50 -10.78 0.35
C LYS A 220 18.52 -9.25 0.30
N ALA A 221 18.96 -8.59 1.37
CA ALA A 221 19.09 -7.14 1.42
C ALA A 221 20.14 -6.63 0.43
N ALA A 222 21.29 -7.27 0.35
CA ALA A 222 22.36 -6.93 -0.59
C ALA A 222 21.87 -7.08 -2.03
N ILE A 223 21.25 -8.22 -2.38
CA ILE A 223 20.64 -8.44 -3.70
C ILE A 223 19.57 -7.37 -3.97
N GLY A 224 18.70 -7.08 -3.00
CA GLY A 224 17.65 -6.08 -3.15
C GLY A 224 18.18 -4.67 -3.42
N ARG A 225 19.38 -4.31 -2.90
CA ARG A 225 20.02 -3.00 -3.15
C ARG A 225 20.55 -2.84 -4.57
N VAL A 226 21.00 -3.93 -5.18
CA VAL A 226 21.55 -3.92 -6.56
C VAL A 226 20.50 -4.30 -7.59
N THR A 227 19.30 -4.72 -7.16
CA THR A 227 18.19 -5.06 -8.06
C THR A 227 17.69 -3.79 -8.77
N PRO A 228 17.67 -3.77 -10.12
CA PRO A 228 17.11 -2.65 -10.86
C PRO A 228 15.66 -2.37 -10.45
N LEU A 229 15.25 -1.09 -10.50
CA LEU A 229 13.92 -0.65 -10.07
C LEU A 229 12.78 -1.51 -10.63
N ASN A 230 12.80 -1.81 -11.94
CA ASN A 230 11.73 -2.58 -12.59
C ASN A 230 11.68 -4.06 -12.17
N TRP A 231 12.67 -4.55 -11.44
CA TRP A 231 12.74 -5.91 -10.92
C TRP A 231 12.54 -5.99 -9.40
N ALA A 232 12.28 -4.85 -8.76
CA ALA A 232 11.91 -4.82 -7.34
C ALA A 232 10.60 -5.61 -7.12
N ASN A 233 10.43 -6.20 -5.95
CA ASN A 233 9.22 -6.95 -5.61
C ASN A 233 7.98 -6.06 -5.56
N HIS A 234 8.15 -4.85 -5.05
CA HIS A 234 7.10 -3.85 -4.94
C HIS A 234 7.65 -2.47 -5.34
N PHE A 235 6.74 -1.60 -5.74
CA PHE A 235 7.01 -0.19 -5.99
C PHE A 235 6.34 0.66 -4.91
N VAL A 236 7.07 1.60 -4.35
CA VAL A 236 6.51 2.66 -3.53
C VAL A 236 6.48 3.92 -4.37
N PHE A 237 5.29 4.33 -4.76
CA PHE A 237 5.06 5.54 -5.53
C PHE A 237 4.93 6.73 -4.58
N LEU A 238 5.71 7.76 -4.83
CA LEU A 238 5.61 9.06 -4.18
C LEU A 238 4.83 9.96 -5.13
N CYS A 239 3.67 10.43 -4.68
CA CYS A 239 2.73 11.16 -5.53
C CYS A 239 2.30 12.47 -4.88
N GLY A 240 2.03 13.46 -5.73
CA GLY A 240 1.23 14.62 -5.40
C GLY A 240 -0.16 14.53 -6.02
N ARG A 241 -1.02 15.52 -5.74
CA ARG A 241 -2.28 15.70 -6.45
C ARG A 241 -2.00 16.32 -7.81
N ALA A 242 -2.48 15.73 -8.92
CA ALA A 242 -2.35 16.31 -10.24
C ALA A 242 -3.17 17.61 -10.35
N ALA A 243 -2.61 18.65 -10.99
CA ALA A 243 -3.30 19.91 -11.24
C ALA A 243 -4.53 19.73 -12.16
N GLN A 244 -4.43 18.80 -13.11
CA GLN A 244 -5.54 18.31 -13.91
C GLN A 244 -5.40 16.80 -14.06
N PRO A 245 -6.51 16.02 -14.00
CA PRO A 245 -6.46 14.60 -14.33
C PRO A 245 -5.91 14.47 -15.75
N ASP A 246 -4.86 13.68 -15.92
CA ASP A 246 -4.29 13.41 -17.25
C ASP A 246 -5.22 12.41 -17.96
N PRO A 247 -6.00 12.81 -18.98
CA PRO A 247 -6.78 11.92 -19.81
C PRO A 247 -5.89 11.11 -20.75
N ALA A 248 -4.55 11.24 -20.63
CA ALA A 248 -3.61 10.78 -21.62
C ALA A 248 -3.79 9.31 -21.95
N HIS A 249 -4.15 9.18 -23.13
CA HIS A 249 -3.76 8.21 -24.11
C HIS A 249 -2.28 7.82 -23.92
N TYR A 250 -2.02 6.76 -23.12
CA TYR A 250 -0.80 6.02 -23.33
C TYR A 250 -0.94 5.37 -24.69
N PRO A 251 -0.15 5.76 -25.70
CA PRO A 251 -0.16 5.05 -26.95
C PRO A 251 0.14 3.59 -26.58
N MET A 252 -0.77 2.70 -26.91
CA MET A 252 -0.45 1.28 -26.97
C MET A 252 0.81 1.24 -27.83
N LEU A 253 1.96 0.95 -27.20
CA LEU A 253 3.16 0.70 -27.98
C LEU A 253 2.81 -0.46 -28.90
N ALA A 254 2.59 -0.15 -30.18
CA ALA A 254 2.56 -1.15 -31.22
C ALA A 254 3.93 -1.84 -31.11
N TYR A 255 3.94 -3.10 -30.71
CA TYR A 255 5.12 -3.91 -30.83
C TYR A 255 5.47 -3.99 -32.32
N PRO A 256 6.74 -3.78 -32.69
CA PRO A 256 7.17 -3.98 -34.06
C PRO A 256 6.95 -5.42 -34.50
#